data_80c559c7e5086a6c762ac69f0f6d653c
#
_entry.id   80c559c7e5086a6c762ac69f0f6d653c
#
_cell.length_a   1.000
_cell.length_b   1.000
_cell.length_c   1.000
_cell.angle_alpha   90.00
_cell.angle_beta   90.00
_cell.angle_gamma   90.00
#
_symmetry.space_group_name_H-M   'P 1'
#
loop_
_entity.id
_entity.type
_entity.pdbx_description
1 polymer ?
#
loop_
_entity_poly.entity_id
_entity_poly.type
_entity_poly.pdbx_seq_one_letter_code
_entity_poly.pdbx_strand_id
1 'polypeptide(L)'
;MARKIVITSGKGGVGKTTIAVRLGLCLAARGDRVVLADADVGLNNADVICGVENSVQFDLSDVIEGRCRAMQALVRHPESANFFILASGSPSRLISPQAMRLVLDGLAPRFDYVLIDSPAGIGSGFHRAAACAEEALVVTTPHISSLREADKVTDVLRSYRLKKGELVVNMVRGDLVVDGEILSPREIADILKIPLAGILPQEDGVFLGESTGARRG
;
A
#
# COMPACT_ATOMS: atom_id res chain seq x y z
N MET A 1 -16.78 -3.68 11.24
CA MET A 1 -15.71 -4.52 10.62
C MET A 1 -14.73 -3.59 9.95
N ALA A 2 -13.42 -3.83 10.10
CA ALA A 2 -12.40 -3.03 9.45
C ALA A 2 -12.56 -3.03 7.92
N ARG A 3 -12.27 -1.90 7.29
CA ARG A 3 -12.11 -1.81 5.84
C ARG A 3 -10.74 -2.37 5.45
N LYS A 4 -10.72 -3.42 4.63
CA LYS A 4 -9.48 -4.04 4.13
C LYS A 4 -9.21 -3.54 2.71
N ILE A 5 -8.16 -2.73 2.56
CA ILE A 5 -7.84 -2.02 1.32
C ILE A 5 -6.46 -2.47 0.84
N VAL A 6 -6.38 -3.09 -0.34
CA VAL A 6 -5.10 -3.33 -0.98
C VAL A 6 -4.64 -2.06 -1.72
N ILE A 7 -3.40 -1.65 -1.48
CA ILE A 7 -2.75 -0.58 -2.21
C ILE A 7 -1.79 -1.24 -3.19
N THR A 8 -1.99 -1.01 -4.47
CA THR A 8 -1.32 -1.74 -5.53
C THR A 8 -0.92 -0.85 -6.70
N SER A 9 0.00 -1.34 -7.52
CA SER A 9 0.46 -0.65 -8.71
C SER A 9 0.98 -1.63 -9.75
N GLY A 10 0.88 -1.29 -11.02
CA GLY A 10 1.45 -2.10 -12.09
C GLY A 10 2.98 -2.02 -12.17
N LYS A 11 3.58 -0.90 -11.73
CA LYS A 11 5.01 -0.62 -11.86
C LYS A 11 5.64 -0.28 -10.52
N GLY A 12 6.89 -0.67 -10.31
CA GLY A 12 7.69 -0.24 -9.17
C GLY A 12 8.05 1.24 -9.23
N GLY A 13 8.27 1.87 -8.07
CA GLY A 13 8.71 3.27 -7.99
C GLY A 13 7.62 4.32 -8.19
N VAL A 14 6.34 3.96 -8.30
CA VAL A 14 5.22 4.92 -8.43
C VAL A 14 4.79 5.55 -7.09
N GLY A 15 5.46 5.22 -5.99
CA GLY A 15 5.17 5.76 -4.65
C GLY A 15 4.08 5.02 -3.88
N LYS A 16 3.78 3.77 -4.21
CA LYS A 16 2.73 2.95 -3.59
C LYS A 16 2.89 2.84 -2.07
N THR A 17 4.03 2.38 -1.58
CA THR A 17 4.31 2.23 -0.14
C THR A 17 4.28 3.57 0.61
N THR A 18 4.83 4.63 0.01
CA THR A 18 4.76 6.00 0.56
C THR A 18 3.31 6.44 0.72
N ILE A 19 2.47 6.21 -0.28
CA ILE A 19 1.04 6.53 -0.23
C ILE A 19 0.35 5.70 0.85
N ALA A 20 0.68 4.41 0.98
CA ALA A 20 0.12 3.53 2.01
C ALA A 20 0.44 4.06 3.43
N VAL A 21 1.68 4.43 3.68
CA VAL A 21 2.12 5.00 4.97
C VAL A 21 1.44 6.35 5.24
N ARG A 22 1.45 7.27 4.26
CA ARG A 22 0.82 8.59 4.42
C ARG A 22 -0.70 8.50 4.63
N LEU A 23 -1.38 7.61 3.90
CA LEU A 23 -2.79 7.34 4.10
C LEU A 23 -3.05 6.81 5.52
N GLY A 24 -2.22 5.86 6.00
CA GLY A 24 -2.30 5.32 7.35
C GLY A 24 -2.17 6.41 8.42
N LEU A 25 -1.19 7.31 8.27
CA LEU A 25 -1.00 8.45 9.17
C LEU A 25 -2.19 9.43 9.14
N CYS A 26 -2.70 9.76 7.95
CA CYS A 26 -3.86 10.65 7.82
C CYS A 26 -5.13 10.06 8.48
N LEU A 27 -5.39 8.77 8.30
CA LEU A 27 -6.51 8.09 8.95
C LEU A 27 -6.33 8.06 10.47
N ALA A 28 -5.14 7.72 10.94
CA ALA A 28 -4.82 7.69 12.37
C ALA A 28 -4.92 9.08 13.03
N ALA A 29 -4.57 10.14 12.33
CA ALA A 29 -4.73 11.51 12.80
C ALA A 29 -6.22 11.91 12.96
N ARG A 30 -7.14 11.24 12.27
CA ARG A 30 -8.60 11.40 12.42
C ARG A 30 -9.16 10.61 13.60
N GLY A 31 -8.32 9.83 14.28
CA GLY A 31 -8.71 8.98 15.39
C GLY A 31 -8.99 7.52 15.02
N ASP A 32 -8.91 7.15 13.73
CA ASP A 32 -9.10 5.79 13.27
C ASP A 32 -7.92 4.90 13.70
N ARG A 33 -8.17 3.65 14.06
CA ARG A 33 -7.12 2.65 14.30
C ARG A 33 -6.75 1.95 13.01
N VAL A 34 -5.50 2.07 12.61
CA VAL A 34 -5.00 1.61 11.32
C VAL A 34 -3.87 0.61 11.49
N VAL A 35 -3.89 -0.49 10.74
CA VAL A 35 -2.73 -1.35 10.56
C VAL A 35 -2.36 -1.38 9.07
N LEU A 36 -1.07 -1.19 8.79
CA LEU A 36 -0.46 -1.40 7.47
C LEU A 36 0.28 -2.73 7.49
N ALA A 37 -0.18 -3.67 6.68
CA ALA A 37 0.49 -4.95 6.46
C ALA A 37 1.31 -4.87 5.17
N ASP A 38 2.61 -5.08 5.29
CA ASP A 38 3.51 -5.21 4.15
C ASP A 38 3.37 -6.62 3.57
N ALA A 39 2.89 -6.73 2.33
CA ALA A 39 2.74 -7.98 1.60
C ALA A 39 3.86 -8.22 0.57
N ASP A 40 4.82 -7.29 0.48
CA ASP A 40 6.00 -7.40 -0.39
C ASP A 40 7.12 -8.19 0.31
N VAL A 41 6.91 -9.51 0.38
CA VAL A 41 7.78 -10.43 1.12
C VAL A 41 9.20 -10.38 0.56
N GLY A 42 10.14 -9.99 1.41
CA GLY A 42 11.56 -9.96 1.12
C GLY A 42 12.14 -8.59 0.75
N LEU A 43 11.31 -7.58 0.46
CA LEU A 43 11.79 -6.21 0.25
C LEU A 43 11.61 -5.34 1.49
N ASN A 44 10.66 -5.67 2.39
CA ASN A 44 10.43 -5.01 3.68
C ASN A 44 10.53 -3.47 3.61
N ASN A 45 9.69 -2.85 2.76
CA ASN A 45 9.82 -1.42 2.51
C ASN A 45 9.00 -0.57 3.49
N ALA A 46 7.92 -1.10 4.05
CA ALA A 46 7.01 -0.35 4.91
C ALA A 46 7.64 -0.02 6.27
N ASP A 47 8.38 -0.94 6.88
CA ASP A 47 9.09 -0.73 8.15
C ASP A 47 10.22 0.29 8.02
N VAL A 48 10.97 0.26 6.90
CA VAL A 48 12.04 1.22 6.60
C VAL A 48 11.46 2.62 6.38
N ILE A 49 10.38 2.77 5.58
CA ILE A 49 9.75 4.07 5.35
C ILE A 49 9.17 4.65 6.64
N CYS A 50 8.67 3.79 7.54
CA CYS A 50 8.16 4.20 8.86
C CYS A 50 9.28 4.42 9.90
N GLY A 51 10.54 4.08 9.59
CA GLY A 51 11.68 4.18 10.54
C GLY A 51 11.54 3.26 11.74
N VAL A 52 10.93 2.09 11.56
CA VAL A 52 10.66 1.11 12.63
C VAL A 52 11.38 -0.22 12.43
N GLU A 53 12.23 -0.34 11.43
CA GLU A 53 12.96 -1.57 11.06
C GLU A 53 13.72 -2.19 12.23
N ASN A 54 14.29 -1.36 13.09
CA ASN A 54 15.01 -1.81 14.30
C ASN A 54 14.09 -2.22 15.45
N SER A 55 12.79 -1.98 15.34
CA SER A 55 11.79 -2.30 16.36
C SER A 55 10.99 -3.56 16.04
N VAL A 56 11.18 -4.12 14.85
CA VAL A 56 10.50 -5.36 14.40
C VAL A 56 11.12 -6.55 15.14
N GLN A 57 10.36 -7.16 16.03
CA GLN A 57 10.76 -8.39 16.73
C GLN A 57 10.17 -9.63 16.09
N PHE A 58 8.97 -9.52 15.56
CA PHE A 58 8.21 -10.56 14.87
C PHE A 58 7.59 -9.98 13.60
N ASP A 59 7.44 -10.80 12.59
CA ASP A 59 6.87 -10.47 11.30
C ASP A 59 5.63 -11.32 10.95
N LEU A 60 5.04 -11.10 9.78
CA LEU A 60 3.90 -11.85 9.29
C LEU A 60 4.20 -13.37 9.20
N SER A 61 5.44 -13.75 8.85
CA SER A 61 5.84 -15.16 8.78
C SER A 61 5.85 -15.80 10.15
N ASP A 62 6.29 -15.09 11.19
CA ASP A 62 6.30 -15.57 12.57
C ASP A 62 4.89 -15.83 13.10
N VAL A 63 3.94 -14.95 12.75
CA VAL A 63 2.53 -15.13 13.09
C VAL A 63 1.95 -16.37 12.41
N ILE A 64 2.22 -16.55 11.11
CA ILE A 64 1.73 -17.68 10.32
C ILE A 64 2.28 -19.02 10.84
N GLU A 65 3.54 -19.03 11.28
CA GLU A 65 4.19 -20.20 11.87
C GLU A 65 3.82 -20.44 13.34
N GLY A 66 3.01 -19.57 13.94
CA GLY A 66 2.54 -19.71 15.31
C GLY A 66 3.59 -19.35 16.38
N ARG A 67 4.70 -18.69 16.02
CA ARG A 67 5.74 -18.25 16.96
C ARG A 67 5.29 -17.09 17.84
N CYS A 68 4.34 -16.30 17.37
CA CYS A 68 3.73 -15.22 18.14
C CYS A 68 2.27 -15.01 17.73
N ARG A 69 1.53 -14.24 18.54
CA ARG A 69 0.18 -13.79 18.18
C ARG A 69 0.28 -12.56 17.27
N ALA A 70 -0.68 -12.36 16.36
CA ALA A 70 -0.69 -11.25 15.41
C ALA A 70 -0.48 -9.87 16.06
N MET A 71 -1.08 -9.64 17.24
CA MET A 71 -0.89 -8.38 17.98
C MET A 71 0.53 -8.15 18.52
N GLN A 72 1.31 -9.22 18.72
CA GLN A 72 2.71 -9.12 19.20
C GLN A 72 3.67 -8.78 18.07
N ALA A 73 3.30 -9.06 16.82
CA ALA A 73 4.08 -8.72 15.63
C ALA A 73 3.85 -7.27 15.15
N LEU A 74 2.92 -6.54 15.76
CA LEU A 74 2.65 -5.16 15.38
C LEU A 74 3.65 -4.20 16.02
N VAL A 75 4.24 -3.37 15.18
CA VAL A 75 5.07 -2.23 15.63
C VAL A 75 4.24 -0.95 15.49
N ARG A 76 4.21 -0.16 16.56
CA ARG A 76 3.50 1.13 16.53
C ARG A 76 4.37 2.19 15.85
N HIS A 77 3.77 2.99 14.96
CA HIS A 77 4.45 4.10 14.30
C HIS A 77 4.90 5.16 15.34
N PRO A 78 6.12 5.70 15.24
CA PRO A 78 6.66 6.66 16.24
C PRO A 78 5.80 7.91 16.39
N GLU A 79 5.24 8.41 15.30
CA GLU A 79 4.47 9.66 15.25
C GLU A 79 2.96 9.47 15.49
N SER A 80 2.49 8.22 15.72
CA SER A 80 1.05 7.97 15.87
C SER A 80 0.74 6.83 16.83
N ALA A 81 -0.13 7.09 17.79
CA ALA A 81 -0.60 6.07 18.73
C ALA A 81 -1.58 5.07 18.07
N ASN A 82 -2.22 5.45 16.96
CA ASN A 82 -3.27 4.68 16.29
C ASN A 82 -2.81 4.01 14.99
N PHE A 83 -1.55 4.17 14.59
CA PHE A 83 -1.02 3.56 13.39
C PHE A 83 0.00 2.47 13.73
N PHE A 84 -0.21 1.28 13.17
CA PHE A 84 0.60 0.09 13.42
C PHE A 84 1.07 -0.52 12.11
N ILE A 85 2.26 -1.13 12.14
CA ILE A 85 2.91 -1.78 11.00
C ILE A 85 3.06 -3.26 11.30
N LEU A 86 2.69 -4.12 10.35
CA LEU A 86 2.99 -5.54 10.33
C LEU A 86 4.00 -5.78 9.20
N ALA A 87 5.25 -6.05 9.56
CA ALA A 87 6.31 -6.32 8.59
C ALA A 87 6.08 -7.64 7.85
N SER A 88 6.56 -7.75 6.60
CA SER A 88 6.24 -8.88 5.72
C SER A 88 6.97 -10.18 6.04
N GLY A 89 8.20 -10.11 6.50
CA GLY A 89 9.02 -11.27 6.82
C GLY A 89 10.00 -11.73 5.73
N SER A 90 10.64 -12.87 5.97
CA SER A 90 11.73 -13.37 5.14
C SER A 90 11.24 -13.95 3.79
N PRO A 91 11.95 -13.70 2.68
CA PRO A 91 11.63 -14.23 1.35
C PRO A 91 11.75 -15.75 1.24
N SER A 92 12.44 -16.40 2.17
CA SER A 92 12.61 -17.85 2.19
C SER A 92 11.34 -18.61 2.59
N ARG A 93 10.29 -17.91 3.01
CA ARG A 93 9.05 -18.50 3.52
C ARG A 93 7.89 -18.29 2.55
N LEU A 94 7.25 -19.40 2.17
CA LEU A 94 6.07 -19.37 1.32
C LEU A 94 4.83 -18.99 2.16
N ILE A 95 4.32 -17.79 1.94
CA ILE A 95 3.08 -17.31 2.53
C ILE A 95 1.93 -17.56 1.57
N SER A 96 0.97 -18.40 1.96
CA SER A 96 -0.25 -18.60 1.17
C SER A 96 -1.24 -17.45 1.35
N PRO A 97 -2.09 -17.16 0.34
CA PRO A 97 -3.16 -16.16 0.48
C PRO A 97 -4.09 -16.44 1.66
N GLN A 98 -4.39 -17.72 1.91
CA GLN A 98 -5.27 -18.16 2.99
C GLN A 98 -4.65 -17.89 4.37
N ALA A 99 -3.35 -18.18 4.54
CA ALA A 99 -2.65 -17.94 5.79
C ALA A 99 -2.59 -16.43 6.11
N MET A 100 -2.23 -15.60 5.11
CA MET A 100 -2.23 -14.15 5.27
C MET A 100 -3.62 -13.63 5.62
N ARG A 101 -4.67 -14.10 4.91
CA ARG A 101 -6.05 -13.71 5.20
C ARG A 101 -6.45 -14.01 6.63
N LEU A 102 -6.14 -15.19 7.17
CA LEU A 102 -6.43 -15.54 8.55
C LEU A 102 -5.79 -14.59 9.56
N VAL A 103 -4.55 -14.19 9.33
CA VAL A 103 -3.87 -13.19 10.18
C VAL A 103 -4.58 -11.85 10.14
N LEU A 104 -4.88 -11.33 8.93
CA LEU A 104 -5.53 -10.04 8.77
C LEU A 104 -6.98 -10.03 9.27
N ASP A 105 -7.72 -11.13 9.10
CA ASP A 105 -9.07 -11.28 9.64
C ASP A 105 -9.05 -11.35 11.18
N GLY A 106 -8.01 -11.92 11.78
CA GLY A 106 -7.79 -11.91 13.23
C GLY A 106 -7.47 -10.52 13.80
N LEU A 107 -6.85 -9.66 13.00
CA LEU A 107 -6.58 -8.25 13.37
C LEU A 107 -7.81 -7.34 13.18
N ALA A 108 -8.63 -7.59 12.15
CA ALA A 108 -9.73 -6.73 11.73
C ALA A 108 -10.68 -6.27 12.85
N PRO A 109 -11.04 -7.09 13.88
CA PRO A 109 -11.92 -6.62 14.97
C PRO A 109 -11.35 -5.50 15.85
N ARG A 110 -10.04 -5.25 15.76
CA ARG A 110 -9.32 -4.28 16.61
C ARG A 110 -8.93 -3.00 15.86
N PHE A 111 -9.22 -2.92 14.56
CA PHE A 111 -8.86 -1.83 13.68
C PHE A 111 -10.05 -1.33 12.89
N ASP A 112 -10.02 -0.07 12.47
CA ASP A 112 -10.98 0.52 11.55
C ASP A 112 -10.55 0.29 10.10
N TYR A 113 -9.21 0.27 9.87
CA TYR A 113 -8.60 0.04 8.57
C TYR A 113 -7.48 -1.00 8.65
N VAL A 114 -7.46 -1.91 7.68
CA VAL A 114 -6.34 -2.81 7.36
C VAL A 114 -5.87 -2.43 5.96
N LEU A 115 -4.76 -1.70 5.88
CA LEU A 115 -4.10 -1.35 4.63
C LEU A 115 -3.14 -2.48 4.28
N ILE A 116 -3.11 -2.89 3.01
CA ILE A 116 -2.26 -3.99 2.54
C ILE A 116 -1.39 -3.44 1.41
N ASP A 117 -0.10 -3.21 1.69
CA ASP A 117 0.85 -2.78 0.66
C ASP A 117 1.29 -3.99 -0.16
N SER A 118 0.92 -4.05 -1.43
CA SER A 118 1.25 -5.18 -2.30
C SER A 118 2.57 -4.97 -3.03
N PRO A 119 3.27 -6.01 -3.48
CA PRO A 119 4.31 -5.83 -4.48
C PRO A 119 3.74 -5.26 -5.78
N ALA A 120 4.60 -4.63 -6.58
CA ALA A 120 4.23 -4.11 -7.89
C ALA A 120 3.98 -5.24 -8.91
N GLY A 121 3.14 -4.95 -9.91
CA GLY A 121 2.78 -5.90 -10.97
C GLY A 121 1.70 -6.89 -10.55
N ILE A 122 1.57 -7.97 -11.32
CA ILE A 122 0.51 -8.99 -11.19
C ILE A 122 1.07 -10.37 -10.78
N GLY A 123 2.21 -10.41 -10.10
CA GLY A 123 2.83 -11.64 -9.61
C GLY A 123 2.10 -12.26 -8.42
N SER A 124 2.63 -13.38 -7.91
CA SER A 124 2.03 -14.13 -6.79
C SER A 124 1.82 -13.31 -5.52
N GLY A 125 2.71 -12.35 -5.23
CA GLY A 125 2.57 -11.43 -4.10
C GLY A 125 1.37 -10.50 -4.24
N PHE A 126 1.14 -9.95 -5.45
CA PHE A 126 -0.08 -9.19 -5.75
C PHE A 126 -1.34 -10.04 -5.52
N HIS A 127 -1.38 -11.24 -6.05
CA HIS A 127 -2.53 -12.14 -5.88
C HIS A 127 -2.79 -12.47 -4.41
N ARG A 128 -1.73 -12.66 -3.61
CA ARG A 128 -1.82 -12.87 -2.17
C ARG A 128 -2.45 -11.68 -1.46
N ALA A 129 -1.98 -10.47 -1.76
CA ALA A 129 -2.50 -9.23 -1.17
C ALA A 129 -3.95 -8.95 -1.59
N ALA A 130 -4.26 -9.02 -2.89
CA ALA A 130 -5.59 -8.78 -3.44
C ALA A 130 -6.64 -9.76 -2.90
N ALA A 131 -6.26 -11.03 -2.69
CA ALA A 131 -7.15 -12.03 -2.12
C ALA A 131 -7.57 -11.71 -0.68
N CYS A 132 -6.83 -10.89 0.06
CA CYS A 132 -7.12 -10.51 1.44
C CYS A 132 -7.96 -9.24 1.56
N ALA A 133 -8.16 -8.49 0.48
CA ALA A 133 -8.80 -7.19 0.47
C ALA A 133 -10.29 -7.26 0.10
N GLU A 134 -11.01 -6.21 0.45
CA GLU A 134 -12.39 -5.94 0.03
C GLU A 134 -12.47 -4.72 -0.89
N GLU A 135 -11.47 -3.86 -0.85
CA GLU A 135 -11.34 -2.66 -1.66
C GLU A 135 -9.91 -2.57 -2.23
N ALA A 136 -9.75 -1.83 -3.32
CA ALA A 136 -8.43 -1.58 -3.91
C ALA A 136 -8.20 -0.09 -4.17
N LEU A 137 -6.97 0.34 -3.91
CA LEU A 137 -6.43 1.62 -4.32
C LEU A 137 -5.29 1.37 -5.31
N VAL A 138 -5.54 1.67 -6.59
CA VAL A 138 -4.54 1.53 -7.65
C VAL A 138 -3.73 2.81 -7.74
N VAL A 139 -2.42 2.70 -7.66
CA VAL A 139 -1.49 3.84 -7.76
C VAL A 139 -0.79 3.79 -9.11
N THR A 140 -0.82 4.90 -9.84
CA THR A 140 -0.08 5.06 -11.11
C THR A 140 0.54 6.45 -11.21
N THR A 141 1.33 6.68 -12.24
CA THR A 141 1.87 8.00 -12.61
C THR A 141 1.43 8.35 -14.03
N PRO A 142 1.50 9.62 -14.49
CA PRO A 142 1.09 10.01 -15.85
C PRO A 142 1.95 9.44 -16.98
N HIS A 143 2.94 8.62 -16.68
CA HIS A 143 3.80 8.01 -17.69
C HIS A 143 3.11 6.86 -18.41
N ILE A 144 3.21 6.80 -19.74
CA ILE A 144 2.59 5.76 -20.59
C ILE A 144 2.96 4.34 -20.14
N SER A 145 4.22 4.12 -19.72
CA SER A 145 4.64 2.79 -19.22
C SER A 145 3.93 2.41 -17.91
N SER A 146 3.68 3.37 -17.01
CA SER A 146 2.93 3.13 -15.77
C SER A 146 1.45 2.87 -16.04
N LEU A 147 0.88 3.58 -17.02
CA LEU A 147 -0.51 3.41 -17.43
C LEU A 147 -0.77 1.99 -17.99
N ARG A 148 0.11 1.51 -18.88
CA ARG A 148 -0.01 0.14 -19.44
C ARG A 148 0.02 -0.95 -18.35
N GLU A 149 0.88 -0.79 -17.37
CA GLU A 149 0.95 -1.77 -16.26
C GLU A 149 -0.23 -1.61 -15.29
N ALA A 150 -0.73 -0.38 -15.06
CA ALA A 150 -1.93 -0.13 -14.27
C ALA A 150 -3.17 -0.74 -14.91
N ASP A 151 -3.30 -0.71 -16.25
CA ASP A 151 -4.39 -1.33 -16.99
C ASP A 151 -4.45 -2.85 -16.74
N LYS A 152 -3.31 -3.54 -16.81
CA LYS A 152 -3.23 -4.97 -16.48
C LYS A 152 -3.67 -5.26 -15.03
N VAL A 153 -3.24 -4.42 -14.07
CA VAL A 153 -3.64 -4.56 -12.67
C VAL A 153 -5.14 -4.38 -12.50
N THR A 154 -5.74 -3.35 -13.14
CA THR A 154 -7.18 -3.10 -13.04
C THR A 154 -8.00 -4.24 -13.64
N ASP A 155 -7.55 -4.80 -14.75
CA ASP A 155 -8.20 -5.96 -15.38
C ASP A 155 -8.17 -7.19 -14.47
N VAL A 156 -7.03 -7.49 -13.85
CA VAL A 156 -6.92 -8.61 -12.91
C VAL A 156 -7.77 -8.36 -11.66
N LEU A 157 -7.79 -7.14 -11.12
CA LEU A 157 -8.59 -6.79 -9.94
C LEU A 157 -10.09 -7.02 -10.15
N ARG A 158 -10.62 -6.85 -11.37
CA ARG A 158 -12.03 -7.14 -11.69
C ARG A 158 -12.43 -8.59 -11.37
N SER A 159 -11.48 -9.53 -11.45
CA SER A 159 -11.73 -10.95 -11.11
C SER A 159 -11.93 -11.20 -9.61
N TYR A 160 -11.45 -10.29 -8.75
CA TYR A 160 -11.53 -10.42 -7.28
C TYR A 160 -12.87 -10.00 -6.66
N ARG A 161 -13.79 -9.45 -7.47
CA ARG A 161 -15.13 -9.00 -7.00
C ARG A 161 -15.04 -8.05 -5.79
N LEU A 162 -14.07 -7.13 -5.83
CA LEU A 162 -13.91 -6.12 -4.79
C LEU A 162 -15.15 -5.22 -4.74
N LYS A 163 -15.50 -4.77 -3.53
CA LYS A 163 -16.62 -3.84 -3.31
C LYS A 163 -16.38 -2.48 -3.97
N LYS A 164 -15.09 -2.07 -4.01
CA LYS A 164 -14.67 -0.77 -4.52
C LYS A 164 -13.25 -0.85 -5.06
N GLY A 165 -13.03 -0.22 -6.21
CA GLY A 165 -11.70 0.04 -6.76
C GLY A 165 -11.58 1.52 -7.10
N GLU A 166 -10.49 2.15 -6.70
CA GLU A 166 -10.24 3.57 -6.93
C GLU A 166 -8.80 3.81 -7.40
N LEU A 167 -8.59 4.94 -8.06
CA LEU A 167 -7.32 5.36 -8.65
C LEU A 167 -6.71 6.56 -7.92
N VAL A 168 -5.43 6.48 -7.65
CA VAL A 168 -4.59 7.64 -7.31
C VAL A 168 -3.56 7.83 -8.41
N VAL A 169 -3.52 9.03 -8.98
CA VAL A 169 -2.48 9.44 -9.92
C VAL A 169 -1.45 10.26 -9.15
N ASN A 170 -0.25 9.70 -9.00
CA ASN A 170 0.86 10.29 -8.25
C ASN A 170 1.89 10.94 -9.18
N MET A 171 2.73 11.81 -8.63
CA MET A 171 3.82 12.52 -9.34
C MET A 171 3.30 13.32 -10.56
N VAL A 172 2.19 14.01 -10.38
CA VAL A 172 1.58 14.80 -11.45
C VAL A 172 2.30 16.15 -11.57
N ARG A 173 2.84 16.43 -12.75
CA ARG A 173 3.38 17.72 -13.15
C ARG A 173 2.26 18.52 -13.79
N GLY A 174 1.70 19.47 -13.04
CA GLY A 174 0.56 20.28 -13.49
C GLY A 174 0.88 21.16 -14.71
N ASP A 175 2.10 21.68 -14.82
CA ASP A 175 2.62 22.40 -15.98
C ASP A 175 2.54 21.53 -17.25
N LEU A 176 3.04 20.29 -17.21
CA LEU A 176 3.04 19.39 -18.37
C LEU A 176 1.62 18.91 -18.75
N VAL A 177 0.68 18.87 -17.79
CA VAL A 177 -0.73 18.58 -18.09
C VAL A 177 -1.37 19.74 -18.86
N VAL A 178 -1.11 20.99 -18.44
CA VAL A 178 -1.64 22.20 -19.10
C VAL A 178 -1.09 22.32 -20.52
N ASP A 179 0.19 22.01 -20.70
CA ASP A 179 0.86 22.06 -22.00
C ASP A 179 0.50 20.87 -22.92
N GLY A 180 -0.25 19.90 -22.41
CA GLY A 180 -0.67 18.70 -23.16
C GLY A 180 0.46 17.69 -23.43
N GLU A 181 1.57 17.79 -22.70
CA GLU A 181 2.72 16.88 -22.85
C GLU A 181 2.50 15.53 -22.16
N ILE A 182 1.64 15.48 -21.12
CA ILE A 182 1.24 14.26 -20.43
C ILE A 182 -0.28 14.20 -20.28
N LEU A 183 -0.82 12.98 -20.16
CA LEU A 183 -2.24 12.77 -19.90
C LEU A 183 -2.65 13.39 -18.56
N SER A 184 -3.81 14.04 -18.56
CA SER A 184 -4.42 14.49 -17.31
C SER A 184 -4.88 13.30 -16.46
N PRO A 185 -4.94 13.43 -15.12
CA PRO A 185 -5.44 12.38 -14.25
C PRO A 185 -6.86 11.91 -14.57
N ARG A 186 -7.72 12.74 -15.14
CA ARG A 186 -9.07 12.38 -15.59
C ARG A 186 -9.03 11.48 -16.81
N GLU A 187 -8.25 11.84 -17.82
CA GLU A 187 -8.06 10.98 -19.01
C GLU A 187 -7.50 9.61 -18.60
N ILE A 188 -6.56 9.56 -17.65
CA ILE A 188 -6.04 8.30 -17.12
C ILE A 188 -7.15 7.46 -16.47
N ALA A 189 -7.99 8.09 -15.66
CA ALA A 189 -9.12 7.42 -15.01
C ALA A 189 -10.13 6.87 -16.03
N ASP A 190 -10.41 7.64 -17.09
CA ASP A 190 -11.32 7.25 -18.17
C ASP A 190 -10.75 6.07 -18.98
N ILE A 191 -9.46 6.08 -19.29
CA ILE A 191 -8.75 4.99 -19.98
C ILE A 191 -8.79 3.71 -19.15
N LEU A 192 -8.48 3.79 -17.84
CA LEU A 192 -8.46 2.65 -16.94
C LEU A 192 -9.86 2.20 -16.50
N LYS A 193 -10.89 3.01 -16.77
CA LYS A 193 -12.28 2.78 -16.35
C LYS A 193 -12.41 2.50 -14.86
N ILE A 194 -11.72 3.32 -14.06
CA ILE A 194 -11.69 3.24 -12.60
C ILE A 194 -11.88 4.65 -11.99
N PRO A 195 -12.72 4.83 -10.97
CA PRO A 195 -12.97 6.13 -10.36
C PRO A 195 -11.69 6.77 -9.80
N LEU A 196 -11.48 8.05 -10.08
CA LEU A 196 -10.36 8.83 -9.55
C LEU A 196 -10.65 9.23 -8.09
N ALA A 197 -9.84 8.73 -7.16
CA ALA A 197 -9.90 9.07 -5.73
C ALA A 197 -9.02 10.27 -5.36
N GLY A 198 -7.89 10.43 -6.04
CA GLY A 198 -6.95 11.50 -5.69
C GLY A 198 -5.89 11.77 -6.73
N ILE A 199 -5.35 12.97 -6.65
CA ILE A 199 -4.24 13.46 -7.49
C ILE A 199 -3.17 13.97 -6.53
N LEU A 200 -1.95 13.47 -6.67
CA LEU A 200 -0.82 13.92 -5.88
C LEU A 200 0.21 14.57 -6.80
N PRO A 201 0.59 15.82 -6.54
CA PRO A 201 1.60 16.50 -7.33
C PRO A 201 2.97 15.86 -7.13
N GLN A 202 3.86 16.07 -8.09
CA GLN A 202 5.27 15.77 -7.91
C GLN A 202 5.88 16.84 -6.98
N GLU A 203 6.36 16.42 -5.83
CA GLU A 203 7.03 17.28 -4.86
C GLU A 203 8.46 16.78 -4.61
N ASP A 204 9.44 17.59 -4.88
CA ASP A 204 10.86 17.25 -4.68
C ASP A 204 11.20 17.05 -3.19
N GLY A 205 10.45 17.70 -2.28
CA GLY A 205 10.63 17.57 -0.84
C GLY A 205 10.32 16.19 -0.25
N VAL A 206 9.41 15.43 -0.86
CA VAL A 206 9.07 14.07 -0.44
C VAL A 206 10.24 13.13 -0.74
N PHE A 207 10.86 13.29 -1.90
CA PHE A 207 12.01 12.48 -2.33
C PHE A 207 13.24 12.67 -1.42
N LEU A 208 13.51 13.91 -1.02
CA LEU A 208 14.64 14.24 -0.15
C LEU A 208 14.44 13.73 1.28
N GLY A 209 13.19 13.72 1.80
CA GLY A 209 12.86 13.20 3.12
C GLY A 209 13.07 11.68 3.23
N GLU A 210 12.70 10.93 2.20
CA GLU A 210 12.88 9.47 2.15
C GLU A 210 14.35 9.07 1.92
N SER A 211 15.08 9.84 1.12
CA SER A 211 16.48 9.55 0.79
C SER A 211 17.47 9.87 1.90
N THR A 212 17.16 10.80 2.78
CA THR A 212 18.10 11.31 3.80
C THR A 212 17.81 10.85 5.21
N GLY A 213 16.65 10.23 5.48
CA GLY A 213 16.22 9.93 6.85
C GLY A 213 16.14 11.19 7.74
N ALA A 214 16.19 12.37 7.13
CA ALA A 214 16.27 13.63 7.85
C ALA A 214 14.89 14.01 8.40
N ARG A 215 14.74 13.85 9.71
CA ARG A 215 13.68 14.48 10.48
C ARG A 215 13.84 15.99 10.34
N ARG A 216 12.89 16.66 9.70
CA ARG A 216 12.71 18.08 9.93
C ARG A 216 11.91 18.22 11.22
N GLY A 217 12.58 18.77 12.26
CA GLY A 217 11.98 19.18 13.52
C GLY A 217 10.94 20.29 13.35
#